data_bd1bc8dfbd3a8b7a12860cd885aa1f5f
#
_entry.id   bd1bc8dfbd3a8b7a12860cd885aa1f5f
#
_cell.length_a   1.000
_cell.length_b   1.000
_cell.length_c   1.000
_cell.angle_alpha   90.00
_cell.angle_beta   90.00
_cell.angle_gamma   90.00
#
_symmetry.space_group_name_H-M   'P 1'
#
loop_
_entity.id
_entity.type
_entity.pdbx_description
1 polymer ?
#
loop_
_entity_poly.entity_id
_entity_poly.type
_entity_poly.pdbx_seq_one_letter_code
_entity_poly.pdbx_strand_id
1 'polypeptide(L)'
;MAAPVTARAIDSAALQRAVRRMAGAREAPWLHAEVARRMAERLPLVRLQPQRIVDWWSHAGGGAALLGAAYPRAGRVAVEPAPALTAQRASHGAAVWWQRLRQRHSEPAVDSAAVAPAAAQLVWANMMLHLVADPGATMRAWRAALATDGFVMLSTLGPDTLKTLRELYRAAGWGSPHAPFTDMHDIGDMLVDAGFADPVMDQEVLRLTWASPQAALTELRGLGGNADPARHAGLRTPRWRARLQAMLAERAGPGGRIALEFEVVYGHAFAPPPRVAVAAETRVDAEALRRMARAGRRDGSLG
;
A
#
# COMPACT_ATOMS: atom_id res chain seq x y z
N MET A 1 -26.06 -1.77 1.40
CA MET A 1 -24.97 -2.05 2.35
C MET A 1 -24.19 -3.22 1.79
N ALA A 2 -22.99 -2.98 1.24
CA ALA A 2 -22.08 -4.07 0.87
C ALA A 2 -21.62 -4.78 2.15
N ALA A 3 -21.46 -6.10 2.10
CA ALA A 3 -20.92 -6.85 3.23
C ALA A 3 -19.49 -6.32 3.51
N PRO A 4 -19.08 -6.20 4.79
CA PRO A 4 -17.72 -5.74 5.10
C PRO A 4 -16.73 -6.68 4.41
N VAL A 5 -15.79 -6.10 3.69
CA VAL A 5 -14.70 -6.86 3.05
C VAL A 5 -13.93 -7.56 4.15
N THR A 6 -14.19 -8.86 4.30
CA THR A 6 -13.59 -9.70 5.32
C THR A 6 -12.08 -9.79 5.12
N ALA A 7 -11.33 -9.87 6.23
CA ALA A 7 -9.90 -10.14 6.22
C ALA A 7 -9.59 -11.28 5.23
N ARG A 8 -8.58 -11.09 4.38
CA ARG A 8 -8.22 -12.10 3.37
C ARG A 8 -7.65 -13.34 4.03
N ALA A 9 -8.03 -14.51 3.53
CA ALA A 9 -7.38 -15.74 3.94
C ALA A 9 -5.94 -15.74 3.43
N ILE A 10 -4.97 -15.47 4.31
CA ILE A 10 -3.53 -15.47 4.02
C ILE A 10 -2.83 -16.37 5.03
N ASP A 11 -1.92 -17.23 4.55
CA ASP A 11 -1.02 -17.97 5.42
C ASP A 11 0.02 -17.03 6.05
N SER A 12 -0.16 -16.71 7.33
CA SER A 12 0.69 -15.79 8.07
C SER A 12 2.16 -16.21 8.11
N ALA A 13 2.45 -17.50 8.20
CA ALA A 13 3.82 -18.00 8.20
C ALA A 13 4.49 -17.85 6.83
N ALA A 14 3.75 -18.07 5.73
CA ALA A 14 4.24 -17.85 4.39
C ALA A 14 4.49 -16.35 4.13
N LEU A 15 3.55 -15.50 4.57
CA LEU A 15 3.68 -14.05 4.49
C LEU A 15 4.93 -13.56 5.25
N GLN A 16 5.13 -13.99 6.51
CA GLN A 16 6.32 -13.61 7.29
C GLN A 16 7.62 -14.04 6.59
N ARG A 17 7.65 -15.24 5.99
CA ARG A 17 8.82 -15.68 5.20
C ARG A 17 9.06 -14.79 3.98
N ALA A 18 8.00 -14.37 3.29
CA ALA A 18 8.08 -13.47 2.15
C ALA A 18 8.63 -12.09 2.57
N VAL A 19 8.05 -11.51 3.62
CA VAL A 19 8.48 -10.22 4.19
C VAL A 19 9.95 -10.26 4.63
N ARG A 20 10.37 -11.30 5.37
CA ARG A 20 11.77 -11.47 5.79
C ARG A 20 12.73 -11.56 4.60
N ARG A 21 12.32 -12.23 3.52
CA ARG A 21 13.15 -12.32 2.30
C ARG A 21 13.32 -10.97 1.62
N MET A 22 12.24 -10.22 1.45
CA MET A 22 12.29 -8.88 0.88
C MET A 22 13.12 -7.92 1.74
N ALA A 23 12.94 -8.00 3.06
CA ALA A 23 13.69 -7.16 3.99
C ALA A 23 15.18 -7.49 4.06
N GLY A 24 15.57 -8.74 3.85
CA GLY A 24 16.96 -9.18 3.76
C GLY A 24 17.62 -8.85 2.42
N ALA A 25 16.87 -8.42 1.42
CA ALA A 25 17.44 -7.97 0.16
C ALA A 25 18.18 -6.63 0.31
N ARG A 26 19.21 -6.39 -0.48
CA ARG A 26 19.95 -5.11 -0.45
C ARG A 26 19.12 -3.94 -0.94
N GLU A 27 18.25 -4.19 -1.90
CA GLU A 27 17.39 -3.22 -2.59
C GLU A 27 15.96 -3.75 -2.66
N ALA A 28 15.01 -2.84 -2.87
CA ALA A 28 13.62 -3.20 -3.16
C ALA A 28 13.55 -4.10 -4.41
N PRO A 29 12.55 -4.98 -4.51
CA PRO A 29 12.32 -5.71 -5.75
C PRO A 29 12.17 -4.75 -6.93
N TRP A 30 12.76 -5.13 -8.09
CA TRP A 30 12.76 -4.27 -9.27
C TRP A 30 11.36 -3.76 -9.66
N LEU A 31 10.34 -4.62 -9.64
CA LEU A 31 8.96 -4.23 -9.93
C LEU A 31 8.46 -3.17 -8.95
N HIS A 32 8.78 -3.30 -7.65
CA HIS A 32 8.40 -2.31 -6.64
C HIS A 32 9.07 -0.96 -6.89
N ALA A 33 10.36 -0.97 -7.28
CA ALA A 33 11.09 0.25 -7.62
C ALA A 33 10.51 0.95 -8.86
N GLU A 34 10.15 0.19 -9.91
CA GLU A 34 9.51 0.72 -11.10
C GLU A 34 8.12 1.28 -10.79
N VAL A 35 7.31 0.58 -10.01
CA VAL A 35 5.98 1.05 -9.59
C VAL A 35 6.11 2.31 -8.71
N ALA A 36 7.09 2.37 -7.80
CA ALA A 36 7.37 3.57 -7.01
C ALA A 36 7.69 4.77 -7.90
N ARG A 37 8.49 4.58 -8.96
CA ARG A 37 8.82 5.65 -9.92
C ARG A 37 7.55 6.17 -10.62
N ARG A 38 6.71 5.27 -11.12
CA ARG A 38 5.43 5.63 -11.78
C ARG A 38 4.46 6.30 -10.81
N MET A 39 4.40 5.84 -9.58
CA MET A 39 3.58 6.46 -8.54
C MET A 39 4.10 7.85 -8.18
N ALA A 40 5.44 8.06 -8.15
CA ALA A 40 6.03 9.36 -7.89
C ALA A 40 5.73 10.40 -9.00
N GLU A 41 5.57 9.97 -10.25
CA GLU A 41 5.16 10.83 -11.37
C GLU A 41 3.74 11.40 -11.18
N ARG A 42 2.93 10.80 -10.30
CA ARG A 42 1.58 11.26 -9.96
C ARG A 42 1.57 12.25 -8.78
N LEU A 43 2.66 12.39 -8.02
CA LEU A 43 2.73 13.32 -6.89
C LEU A 43 2.41 14.78 -7.25
N PRO A 44 2.82 15.32 -8.41
CA PRO A 44 2.49 16.70 -8.80
C PRO A 44 1.00 16.96 -9.02
N LEU A 45 0.15 15.92 -9.14
CA LEU A 45 -1.31 16.07 -9.24
C LEU A 45 -1.91 16.59 -7.93
N VAL A 46 -1.25 16.36 -6.80
CA VAL A 46 -1.65 16.83 -5.48
C VAL A 46 -0.86 18.10 -5.14
N ARG A 47 -1.57 19.23 -4.98
CA ARG A 47 -0.94 20.52 -4.69
C ARG A 47 -0.36 20.64 -3.29
N LEU A 48 -0.80 19.79 -2.36
CA LEU A 48 -0.31 19.80 -0.99
C LEU A 48 1.20 19.52 -0.94
N GLN A 49 1.94 20.34 -0.21
CA GLN A 49 3.36 20.14 0.06
C GLN A 49 3.53 19.57 1.47
N PRO A 50 3.73 18.25 1.62
CA PRO A 50 3.81 17.63 2.93
C PRO A 50 5.06 18.09 3.69
N GLN A 51 4.90 18.41 4.96
CA GLN A 51 5.99 18.67 5.90
C GLN A 51 6.52 17.37 6.51
N ARG A 52 5.64 16.36 6.62
CA ARG A 52 5.97 15.05 7.17
C ARG A 52 5.30 13.94 6.36
N ILE A 53 6.09 12.92 6.06
CA ILE A 53 5.72 11.76 5.24
C ILE A 53 5.89 10.50 6.06
N VAL A 54 4.90 9.63 6.06
CA VAL A 54 5.00 8.26 6.54
C VAL A 54 5.17 7.34 5.32
N ASP A 55 6.35 6.71 5.21
CA ASP A 55 6.71 5.79 4.14
C ASP A 55 6.50 4.36 4.63
N TRP A 56 5.36 3.76 4.25
CA TRP A 56 4.88 2.49 4.78
C TRP A 56 5.49 1.29 4.05
N TRP A 57 6.17 0.40 4.78
CA TRP A 57 7.03 -0.65 4.27
C TRP A 57 8.13 -0.09 3.37
N SER A 58 8.77 0.94 3.87
CA SER A 58 9.69 1.81 3.14
C SER A 58 10.76 1.07 2.36
N HIS A 59 11.36 0.03 2.95
CA HIS A 59 12.41 -0.72 2.26
C HIS A 59 11.87 -1.51 1.07
N ALA A 60 10.85 -2.34 1.30
CA ALA A 60 10.27 -3.15 0.25
C ALA A 60 9.60 -2.29 -0.82
N GLY A 61 9.06 -1.13 -0.43
CA GLY A 61 8.43 -0.17 -1.32
C GLY A 61 9.38 0.59 -2.25
N GLY A 62 10.64 0.80 -1.84
CA GLY A 62 11.66 1.43 -2.67
C GLY A 62 11.43 2.92 -2.99
N GLY A 63 10.52 3.61 -2.27
CA GLY A 63 10.12 5.00 -2.55
C GLY A 63 11.02 6.08 -1.95
N ALA A 64 11.92 5.73 -1.03
CA ALA A 64 12.66 6.67 -0.19
C ALA A 64 13.42 7.78 -0.95
N ALA A 65 14.14 7.44 -2.01
CA ALA A 65 14.89 8.39 -2.81
C ALA A 65 13.97 9.31 -3.63
N LEU A 66 12.86 8.76 -4.15
CA LEU A 66 11.87 9.49 -4.93
C LEU A 66 11.14 10.53 -4.07
N LEU A 67 10.72 10.13 -2.85
CA LEU A 67 10.11 11.04 -1.87
C LEU A 67 11.07 12.16 -1.45
N GLY A 68 12.36 11.82 -1.23
CA GLY A 68 13.38 12.82 -0.92
C GLY A 68 13.63 13.81 -2.05
N ALA A 69 13.50 13.38 -3.31
CA ALA A 69 13.61 14.25 -4.48
C ALA A 69 12.37 15.14 -4.65
N ALA A 70 11.17 14.57 -4.47
CA ALA A 70 9.89 15.28 -4.61
C ALA A 70 9.68 16.31 -3.48
N TYR A 71 10.05 15.94 -2.25
CA TYR A 71 9.81 16.74 -1.04
C TYR A 71 11.07 16.89 -0.19
N PRO A 72 12.07 17.64 -0.65
CA PRO A 72 13.41 17.67 -0.02
C PRO A 72 13.42 18.30 1.38
N ARG A 73 12.35 19.01 1.76
CA ARG A 73 12.21 19.64 3.09
C ARG A 73 11.34 18.82 4.05
N ALA A 74 10.65 17.79 3.58
CA ALA A 74 9.76 16.99 4.39
C ALA A 74 10.55 16.04 5.31
N GLY A 75 10.14 15.97 6.57
CA GLY A 75 10.55 14.89 7.47
C GLY A 75 9.94 13.56 7.00
N ARG A 76 10.72 12.48 7.01
CA ARG A 76 10.25 11.15 6.57
C ARG A 76 10.44 10.12 7.67
N VAL A 77 9.34 9.47 8.05
CA VAL A 77 9.30 8.32 8.95
C VAL A 77 9.14 7.05 8.13
N ALA A 78 10.09 6.15 8.22
CA ALA A 78 10.00 4.84 7.59
C ALA A 78 9.26 3.86 8.52
N VAL A 79 8.19 3.24 8.03
CA VAL A 79 7.45 2.20 8.77
C VAL A 79 7.81 0.84 8.18
N GLU A 80 8.25 -0.09 9.04
CA GLU A 80 8.62 -1.44 8.61
C GLU A 80 7.64 -2.48 9.20
N PRO A 81 7.40 -3.62 8.50
CA PRO A 81 6.36 -4.58 8.87
C PRO A 81 6.66 -5.42 10.11
N ALA A 82 7.87 -5.34 10.67
CA ALA A 82 8.24 -6.10 11.86
C ALA A 82 9.35 -5.40 12.66
N PRO A 83 9.30 -5.44 14.01
CA PRO A 83 10.28 -4.80 14.88
C PRO A 83 11.74 -5.22 14.62
N ALA A 84 11.97 -6.49 14.27
CA ALA A 84 13.29 -6.99 13.91
C ALA A 84 13.90 -6.28 12.70
N LEU A 85 13.08 -5.90 11.72
CA LEU A 85 13.49 -5.16 10.54
C LEU A 85 13.77 -3.70 10.85
N THR A 86 12.98 -3.12 11.74
CA THR A 86 13.18 -1.77 12.28
C THR A 86 14.54 -1.67 12.95
N ALA A 87 14.86 -2.61 13.85
CA ALA A 87 16.15 -2.67 14.56
C ALA A 87 17.33 -2.89 13.60
N GLN A 88 17.23 -3.80 12.65
CA GLN A 88 18.25 -4.07 11.65
C GLN A 88 18.57 -2.83 10.81
N ARG A 89 17.57 -2.03 10.48
CA ARG A 89 17.75 -0.80 9.69
C ARG A 89 18.31 0.34 10.50
N ALA A 90 17.94 0.47 11.76
CA ALA A 90 18.56 1.42 12.67
C ALA A 90 20.05 1.18 12.80
N SER A 91 20.51 -0.09 12.83
CA SER A 91 21.92 -0.47 12.90
C SER A 91 22.68 -0.23 11.59
N HIS A 92 22.09 -0.46 10.42
CA HIS A 92 22.72 -0.19 9.13
C HIS A 92 22.83 1.31 8.80
N GLY A 93 21.88 2.13 9.28
CA GLY A 93 21.93 3.58 9.14
C GLY A 93 23.05 4.26 9.95
N ALA A 94 23.66 3.53 10.88
CA ALA A 94 24.79 4.04 11.68
C ALA A 94 26.14 4.06 10.93
N ALA A 95 26.24 3.34 9.80
CA ALA A 95 27.53 3.05 9.16
C ALA A 95 28.11 4.17 8.28
N VAL A 96 27.35 5.20 7.86
CA VAL A 96 27.88 6.23 6.95
C VAL A 96 27.40 7.63 7.37
N TRP A 97 28.23 8.35 8.12
CA TRP A 97 27.93 9.69 8.65
C TRP A 97 27.63 10.76 7.58
N TRP A 98 28.21 10.67 6.38
CA TRP A 98 27.93 11.59 5.25
C TRP A 98 26.55 11.36 4.61
N GLN A 99 25.99 10.15 4.68
CA GLN A 99 24.59 9.92 4.26
C GLN A 99 23.62 10.60 5.21
N ARG A 100 23.95 10.73 6.51
CA ARG A 100 23.16 11.52 7.48
C ARG A 100 23.14 13.01 7.15
N LEU A 101 24.23 13.56 6.57
CA LEU A 101 24.23 14.96 6.15
C LEU A 101 23.32 15.23 4.96
N ARG A 102 23.11 14.25 4.08
CA ARG A 102 22.18 14.32 2.94
C ARG A 102 20.75 13.93 3.33
N GLN A 103 20.55 13.16 4.40
CA GLN A 103 19.25 12.70 4.89
C GLN A 103 18.82 13.45 6.17
N ARG A 104 19.08 14.76 6.22
CA ARG A 104 18.83 15.62 7.41
C ARG A 104 17.41 15.55 7.99
N HIS A 105 16.45 14.93 7.27
CA HIS A 105 15.04 14.87 7.63
C HIS A 105 14.47 13.45 7.70
N SER A 106 15.31 12.40 7.73
CA SER A 106 14.85 11.02 7.89
C SER A 106 14.92 10.59 9.35
N GLU A 107 13.79 10.24 9.93
CA GLU A 107 13.69 9.67 11.27
C GLU A 107 14.06 8.18 11.26
N PRO A 108 14.40 7.58 12.43
CA PRO A 108 14.58 6.14 12.54
C PRO A 108 13.36 5.37 12.06
N ALA A 109 13.58 4.17 11.51
CA ALA A 109 12.48 3.29 11.14
C ALA A 109 11.70 2.87 12.39
N VAL A 110 10.38 2.84 12.28
CA VAL A 110 9.46 2.45 13.35
C VAL A 110 8.52 1.33 12.89
N ASP A 111 7.88 0.66 13.83
CA ASP A 111 6.75 -0.20 13.50
C ASP A 111 5.45 0.63 13.36
N SER A 112 4.40 0.00 12.85
CA SER A 112 3.13 0.68 12.61
C SER A 112 2.45 1.22 13.87
N ALA A 113 2.69 0.60 15.03
CA ALA A 113 2.11 1.01 16.30
C ALA A 113 2.77 2.27 16.89
N ALA A 114 4.00 2.58 16.46
CA ALA A 114 4.75 3.76 16.91
C ALA A 114 4.44 5.03 16.08
N VAL A 115 3.60 4.95 15.06
CA VAL A 115 3.20 6.12 14.26
C VAL A 115 2.18 6.93 15.04
N ALA A 116 2.52 8.17 15.40
CA ALA A 116 1.63 9.05 16.12
C ALA A 116 0.40 9.44 15.25
N PRO A 117 -0.80 9.55 15.84
CA PRO A 117 -1.99 10.02 15.13
C PRO A 117 -1.80 11.45 14.59
N ALA A 118 -2.40 11.72 13.44
CA ALA A 118 -2.41 13.02 12.76
C ALA A 118 -1.01 13.65 12.57
N ALA A 119 0.03 12.80 12.48
CA ALA A 119 1.42 13.25 12.46
C ALA A 119 1.93 13.61 11.05
N ALA A 120 1.26 13.16 10.00
CA ALA A 120 1.76 13.28 8.63
C ALA A 120 0.73 13.91 7.68
N GLN A 121 1.20 14.50 6.60
CA GLN A 121 0.36 14.99 5.50
C GLN A 121 0.37 14.04 4.30
N LEU A 122 1.33 13.12 4.22
CA LEU A 122 1.37 12.08 3.21
C LEU A 122 1.67 10.72 3.88
N VAL A 123 0.83 9.74 3.57
CA VAL A 123 1.15 8.31 3.71
C VAL A 123 1.46 7.76 2.33
N TRP A 124 2.67 7.25 2.16
CA TRP A 124 3.12 6.58 0.95
C TRP A 124 3.19 5.07 1.20
N ALA A 125 2.46 4.28 0.41
CA ALA A 125 2.34 2.83 0.58
C ALA A 125 2.48 2.12 -0.77
N ASN A 126 3.72 1.84 -1.18
CA ASN A 126 4.01 1.23 -2.48
C ASN A 126 4.11 -0.29 -2.37
N MET A 127 3.32 -1.01 -3.19
CA MET A 127 3.42 -2.45 -3.44
C MET A 127 3.41 -3.32 -2.18
N MET A 128 2.62 -2.96 -1.15
CA MET A 128 2.56 -3.72 0.10
C MET A 128 1.15 -4.22 0.47
N LEU A 129 0.08 -3.57 -0.02
CA LEU A 129 -1.29 -3.87 0.43
C LEU A 129 -1.72 -5.30 0.10
N HIS A 130 -1.26 -5.87 -1.00
CA HIS A 130 -1.50 -7.27 -1.36
C HIS A 130 -0.77 -8.28 -0.45
N LEU A 131 0.14 -7.82 0.40
CA LEU A 131 0.91 -8.61 1.36
C LEU A 131 0.41 -8.47 2.80
N VAL A 132 -0.74 -7.85 3.04
CA VAL A 132 -1.33 -7.74 4.38
C VAL A 132 -2.59 -8.59 4.51
N ALA A 133 -2.81 -9.14 5.69
CA ALA A 133 -3.98 -9.99 5.96
C ALA A 133 -5.27 -9.17 6.08
N ASP A 134 -5.20 -7.98 6.67
CA ASP A 134 -6.33 -7.05 6.83
C ASP A 134 -6.00 -5.70 6.19
N PRO A 135 -6.32 -5.52 4.89
CA PRO A 135 -6.15 -4.24 4.21
C PRO A 135 -6.98 -3.12 4.83
N GLY A 136 -8.20 -3.40 5.29
CA GLY A 136 -9.06 -2.41 5.94
C GLY A 136 -8.47 -1.87 7.24
N ALA A 137 -7.93 -2.74 8.11
CA ALA A 137 -7.23 -2.30 9.32
C ALA A 137 -5.97 -1.47 8.98
N THR A 138 -5.25 -1.85 7.93
CA THR A 138 -4.08 -1.11 7.46
C THR A 138 -4.48 0.28 6.96
N MET A 139 -5.55 0.41 6.18
CA MET A 139 -6.06 1.69 5.70
C MET A 139 -6.57 2.58 6.85
N ARG A 140 -7.23 2.00 7.86
CA ARG A 140 -7.60 2.74 9.09
C ARG A 140 -6.37 3.27 9.84
N ALA A 141 -5.28 2.49 9.89
CA ALA A 141 -4.01 2.96 10.47
C ALA A 141 -3.41 4.11 9.66
N TRP A 142 -3.45 4.05 8.32
CA TRP A 142 -3.03 5.17 7.47
C TRP A 142 -3.88 6.43 7.71
N ARG A 143 -5.21 6.24 7.79
CA ARG A 143 -6.13 7.36 8.07
C ARG A 143 -5.83 8.00 9.44
N ALA A 144 -5.57 7.19 10.45
CA ALA A 144 -5.22 7.69 11.79
C ALA A 144 -3.87 8.45 11.80
N ALA A 145 -2.90 8.04 11.00
CA ALA A 145 -1.58 8.68 10.88
C ALA A 145 -1.65 10.05 10.17
N LEU A 146 -2.67 10.26 9.33
CA LEU A 146 -2.82 11.48 8.54
C LEU A 146 -3.50 12.61 9.32
N ALA A 147 -2.90 13.79 9.23
CA ALA A 147 -3.56 15.04 9.62
C ALA A 147 -4.75 15.32 8.69
N THR A 148 -5.63 16.24 9.12
CA THR A 148 -6.70 16.76 8.25
C THR A 148 -6.11 17.34 6.97
N ASP A 149 -6.80 17.10 5.86
CA ASP A 149 -6.40 17.46 4.50
C ASP A 149 -5.13 16.76 3.98
N GLY A 150 -4.52 15.88 4.78
CA GLY A 150 -3.46 14.99 4.32
C GLY A 150 -4.00 13.95 3.34
N PHE A 151 -3.12 13.25 2.64
CA PHE A 151 -3.50 12.25 1.64
C PHE A 151 -2.69 10.97 1.75
N VAL A 152 -3.30 9.88 1.33
CA VAL A 152 -2.60 8.61 1.08
C VAL A 152 -2.31 8.49 -0.40
N MET A 153 -1.17 7.93 -0.76
CA MET A 153 -0.83 7.48 -2.09
C MET A 153 -0.36 6.04 -2.01
N LEU A 154 -1.04 5.15 -2.72
CA LEU A 154 -0.80 3.72 -2.64
C LEU A 154 -0.67 3.06 -4.00
N SER A 155 -0.01 1.92 -4.03
CA SER A 155 -0.09 0.97 -5.14
C SER A 155 -0.14 -0.46 -4.64
N THR A 156 -0.73 -1.33 -5.44
CA THR A 156 -0.83 -2.77 -5.15
C THR A 156 -1.00 -3.56 -6.44
N LEU A 157 -1.04 -4.88 -6.32
CA LEU A 157 -1.36 -5.76 -7.44
C LEU A 157 -2.87 -5.99 -7.55
N GLY A 158 -3.38 -5.99 -8.77
CA GLY A 158 -4.76 -6.29 -9.12
C GLY A 158 -4.99 -7.73 -9.57
N PRO A 159 -6.26 -8.14 -9.75
CA PRO A 159 -6.67 -9.52 -9.97
C PRO A 159 -6.16 -10.15 -11.26
N ASP A 160 -5.85 -9.37 -12.28
CA ASP A 160 -5.31 -9.90 -13.54
C ASP A 160 -3.79 -10.12 -13.54
N THR A 161 -3.13 -9.84 -12.42
CA THR A 161 -1.71 -10.16 -12.22
C THR A 161 -1.44 -11.65 -12.41
N LEU A 162 -0.42 -11.98 -13.23
CA LEU A 162 0.06 -13.34 -13.48
C LEU A 162 -1.05 -14.31 -14.01
N LYS A 163 -1.98 -13.80 -14.80
CA LYS A 163 -3.09 -14.59 -15.36
C LYS A 163 -2.61 -15.83 -16.10
N THR A 164 -1.59 -15.70 -16.94
CA THR A 164 -0.96 -16.84 -17.62
C THR A 164 -0.47 -17.90 -16.65
N LEU A 165 0.17 -17.51 -15.54
CA LEU A 165 0.65 -18.45 -14.54
C LEU A 165 -0.51 -19.15 -13.81
N ARG A 166 -1.59 -18.44 -13.51
CA ARG A 166 -2.81 -19.03 -12.94
C ARG A 166 -3.44 -20.08 -13.86
N GLU A 167 -3.49 -19.78 -15.16
CA GLU A 167 -4.00 -20.72 -16.17
C GLU A 167 -3.17 -22.01 -16.22
N LEU A 168 -1.84 -21.90 -16.22
CA LEU A 168 -0.94 -23.04 -16.19
C LEU A 168 -1.11 -23.90 -14.94
N TYR A 169 -1.23 -23.28 -13.78
CA TYR A 169 -1.48 -23.99 -12.51
C TYR A 169 -2.83 -24.69 -12.51
N ARG A 170 -3.89 -24.03 -13.00
CA ARG A 170 -5.22 -24.62 -13.12
C ARG A 170 -5.22 -25.82 -14.06
N ALA A 171 -4.61 -25.70 -15.25
CA ALA A 171 -4.51 -26.78 -16.23
C ALA A 171 -3.73 -28.00 -15.69
N ALA A 172 -2.76 -27.77 -14.80
CA ALA A 172 -1.96 -28.82 -14.20
C ALA A 172 -2.52 -29.38 -12.87
N GLY A 173 -3.63 -28.82 -12.34
CA GLY A 173 -4.22 -29.21 -11.07
C GLY A 173 -3.35 -28.88 -9.86
N TRP A 174 -2.59 -27.77 -9.89
CA TRP A 174 -1.62 -27.43 -8.85
C TRP A 174 -2.11 -26.44 -7.79
N GLY A 175 -3.38 -26.06 -7.79
CA GLY A 175 -3.95 -25.03 -6.94
C GLY A 175 -3.63 -23.63 -7.46
N SER A 176 -3.56 -22.64 -6.57
CA SER A 176 -3.25 -21.25 -6.94
C SER A 176 -1.75 -20.97 -6.87
N PRO A 177 -1.17 -20.19 -7.80
CA PRO A 177 0.23 -19.75 -7.73
C PRO A 177 0.47 -18.62 -6.74
N HIS A 178 -0.54 -17.88 -6.35
CA HIS A 178 -0.50 -16.78 -5.38
C HIS A 178 -1.87 -16.61 -4.71
N ALA A 179 -1.92 -15.90 -3.58
CA ALA A 179 -3.18 -15.48 -2.96
C ALA A 179 -3.97 -14.55 -3.91
N PRO A 180 -5.31 -14.53 -3.82
CA PRO A 180 -6.11 -13.62 -4.64
C PRO A 180 -5.76 -12.16 -4.35
N PHE A 181 -5.71 -11.34 -5.38
CA PHE A 181 -5.57 -9.90 -5.27
C PHE A 181 -6.93 -9.23 -5.24
N THR A 182 -7.00 -8.06 -4.63
CA THR A 182 -8.23 -7.27 -4.47
C THR A 182 -8.45 -6.41 -5.73
N ASP A 183 -9.69 -6.32 -6.17
CA ASP A 183 -10.08 -5.46 -7.29
C ASP A 183 -9.93 -3.97 -6.95
N MET A 184 -9.75 -3.15 -7.97
CA MET A 184 -9.58 -1.71 -7.84
C MET A 184 -10.78 -1.02 -7.17
N HIS A 185 -12.00 -1.43 -7.50
CA HIS A 185 -13.23 -0.86 -6.94
C HIS A 185 -13.37 -1.22 -5.45
N ASP A 186 -13.09 -2.48 -5.09
CA ASP A 186 -13.07 -2.91 -3.69
C ASP A 186 -12.04 -2.16 -2.86
N ILE A 187 -10.87 -1.84 -3.45
CA ILE A 187 -9.85 -1.01 -2.78
C ILE A 187 -10.37 0.41 -2.56
N GLY A 188 -11.05 1.00 -3.55
CA GLY A 188 -11.70 2.29 -3.42
C GLY A 188 -12.76 2.32 -2.31
N ASP A 189 -13.63 1.32 -2.26
CA ASP A 189 -14.65 1.17 -1.22
C ASP A 189 -14.01 1.01 0.17
N MET A 190 -12.94 0.21 0.30
CA MET A 190 -12.20 0.07 1.55
C MET A 190 -11.57 1.38 2.02
N LEU A 191 -11.11 2.26 1.11
CA LEU A 191 -10.63 3.60 1.47
C LEU A 191 -11.76 4.45 2.06
N VAL A 192 -12.95 4.43 1.44
CA VAL A 192 -14.13 5.15 1.96
C VAL A 192 -14.51 4.61 3.35
N ASP A 193 -14.58 3.29 3.51
CA ASP A 193 -14.90 2.63 4.79
C ASP A 193 -13.85 2.93 5.88
N ALA A 194 -12.59 3.15 5.49
CA ALA A 194 -11.52 3.55 6.40
C ALA A 194 -11.58 5.05 6.77
N GLY A 195 -12.52 5.82 6.19
CA GLY A 195 -12.72 7.23 6.51
C GLY A 195 -11.94 8.21 5.63
N PHE A 196 -11.51 7.77 4.45
CA PHE A 196 -10.97 8.67 3.43
C PHE A 196 -12.10 9.28 2.58
N ALA A 197 -11.82 10.40 1.95
CA ALA A 197 -12.70 11.05 0.97
C ALA A 197 -12.04 11.06 -0.41
N ASP A 198 -12.89 11.15 -1.43
CA ASP A 198 -12.54 11.35 -2.83
C ASP A 198 -11.46 10.38 -3.34
N PRO A 199 -11.62 9.05 -3.17
CA PRO A 199 -10.66 8.09 -3.69
C PRO A 199 -10.61 8.17 -5.22
N VAL A 200 -9.43 8.40 -5.75
CA VAL A 200 -9.16 8.32 -7.19
C VAL A 200 -8.30 7.09 -7.43
N MET A 201 -8.82 6.19 -8.23
CA MET A 201 -8.19 4.91 -8.54
C MET A 201 -7.82 4.86 -10.02
N ASP A 202 -6.69 4.25 -10.32
CA ASP A 202 -6.15 4.03 -11.67
C ASP A 202 -5.50 2.66 -11.74
N GLN A 203 -5.44 2.07 -12.92
CA GLN A 203 -4.78 0.79 -13.11
C GLN A 203 -4.01 0.75 -14.43
N GLU A 204 -2.94 -0.01 -14.45
CA GLU A 204 -2.20 -0.30 -15.67
C GLU A 204 -1.70 -1.75 -15.69
N VAL A 205 -1.44 -2.27 -16.88
CA VAL A 205 -0.85 -3.59 -17.07
C VAL A 205 0.61 -3.44 -17.49
N LEU A 206 1.51 -3.93 -16.63
CA LEU A 206 2.94 -4.02 -16.94
C LEU A 206 3.27 -5.39 -17.50
N ARG A 207 3.71 -5.44 -18.74
CA ARG A 207 4.16 -6.66 -19.39
C ARG A 207 5.67 -6.79 -19.28
N LEU A 208 6.13 -7.75 -18.48
CA LEU A 208 7.55 -8.05 -18.29
C LEU A 208 7.96 -9.26 -19.11
N THR A 209 9.20 -9.26 -19.62
CA THR A 209 9.69 -10.35 -20.43
C THR A 209 11.06 -10.83 -19.96
N TRP A 210 11.25 -12.15 -19.93
CA TRP A 210 12.50 -12.80 -19.52
C TRP A 210 13.08 -13.68 -20.64
N ALA A 211 14.40 -13.82 -20.63
CA ALA A 211 15.10 -14.66 -21.58
C ALA A 211 14.86 -16.17 -21.36
N SER A 212 14.39 -16.56 -20.17
CA SER A 212 14.12 -17.97 -19.84
C SER A 212 13.06 -18.11 -18.75
N PRO A 213 12.34 -19.24 -18.67
CA PRO A 213 11.45 -19.57 -17.55
C PRO A 213 12.15 -19.54 -16.21
N GLN A 214 13.41 -19.96 -16.15
CA GLN A 214 14.22 -19.96 -14.95
C GLN A 214 14.41 -18.53 -14.41
N ALA A 215 14.74 -17.57 -15.28
CA ALA A 215 14.92 -16.17 -14.91
C ALA A 215 13.59 -15.59 -14.36
N ALA A 216 12.47 -15.82 -15.07
CA ALA A 216 11.14 -15.40 -14.64
C ALA A 216 10.79 -15.94 -13.24
N LEU A 217 10.93 -17.24 -12.99
CA LEU A 217 10.63 -17.85 -11.70
C LEU A 217 11.55 -17.38 -10.57
N THR A 218 12.81 -17.03 -10.89
CA THR A 218 13.75 -16.49 -9.90
C THR A 218 13.33 -15.10 -9.46
N GLU A 219 12.93 -14.25 -10.39
CA GLU A 219 12.51 -12.88 -10.10
C GLU A 219 11.15 -12.86 -9.37
N LEU A 220 10.17 -13.67 -9.81
CA LEU A 220 8.89 -13.83 -9.11
C LEU A 220 9.06 -14.23 -7.62
N ARG A 221 10.08 -15.02 -7.32
CA ARG A 221 10.38 -15.39 -5.93
C ARG A 221 10.81 -14.17 -5.11
N GLY A 222 11.45 -13.18 -5.72
CA GLY A 222 11.84 -11.91 -5.10
C GLY A 222 10.65 -11.03 -4.72
N LEU A 223 9.53 -11.17 -5.43
CA LEU A 223 8.29 -10.41 -5.20
C LEU A 223 7.43 -10.91 -4.02
N GLY A 224 7.92 -11.86 -3.22
CA GLY A 224 7.24 -12.29 -2.00
C GLY A 224 6.88 -13.77 -1.97
N GLY A 225 6.36 -14.34 -3.03
CA GLY A 225 5.96 -15.74 -3.12
C GLY A 225 4.47 -15.98 -2.79
N ASN A 226 4.09 -17.25 -2.67
CA ASN A 226 2.70 -17.65 -2.50
C ASN A 226 2.30 -17.72 -1.02
N ALA A 227 1.41 -16.84 -0.61
CA ALA A 227 0.80 -16.80 0.73
C ALA A 227 -0.65 -17.34 0.75
N ASP A 228 -1.13 -17.98 -0.32
CA ASP A 228 -2.44 -18.61 -0.35
C ASP A 228 -2.47 -19.79 0.65
N PRO A 229 -3.46 -19.85 1.56
CA PRO A 229 -3.60 -21.01 2.48
C PRO A 229 -3.82 -22.34 1.75
N ALA A 230 -4.47 -22.31 0.58
CA ALA A 230 -4.72 -23.47 -0.26
C ALA A 230 -3.52 -23.86 -1.15
N ARG A 231 -2.37 -23.16 -1.02
CA ARG A 231 -1.17 -23.53 -1.77
C ARG A 231 -0.68 -24.93 -1.39
N HIS A 232 0.12 -25.54 -2.24
CA HIS A 232 0.81 -26.78 -1.88
C HIS A 232 1.60 -26.63 -0.57
N ALA A 233 1.30 -27.45 0.41
CA ALA A 233 1.83 -27.33 1.77
C ALA A 233 3.32 -27.72 1.91
N GLY A 234 3.81 -28.59 1.01
CA GLY A 234 5.18 -29.10 1.04
C GLY A 234 6.14 -28.39 0.09
N LEU A 235 7.35 -28.91 0.03
CA LEU A 235 8.32 -28.50 -0.99
C LEU A 235 7.93 -29.07 -2.35
N ARG A 236 8.00 -28.24 -3.38
CA ARG A 236 7.85 -28.69 -4.76
C ARG A 236 9.12 -29.42 -5.22
N THR A 237 8.94 -30.54 -5.91
CA THR A 237 10.06 -31.37 -6.41
C THR A 237 10.78 -30.73 -7.60
N PRO A 238 12.04 -31.12 -7.88
CA PRO A 238 12.73 -30.71 -9.10
C PRO A 238 11.94 -31.05 -10.39
N ARG A 239 11.26 -32.22 -10.40
CA ARG A 239 10.41 -32.64 -11.53
C ARG A 239 9.23 -31.69 -11.74
N TRP A 240 8.57 -31.25 -10.67
CA TRP A 240 7.52 -30.24 -10.77
C TRP A 240 8.05 -28.93 -11.35
N ARG A 241 9.23 -28.48 -10.88
CA ARG A 241 9.86 -27.25 -11.38
C ARG A 241 10.20 -27.35 -12.86
N ALA A 242 10.77 -28.47 -13.30
CA ALA A 242 11.08 -28.71 -14.71
C ALA A 242 9.81 -28.68 -15.57
N ARG A 243 8.72 -29.29 -15.09
CA ARG A 243 7.42 -29.24 -15.79
C ARG A 243 6.87 -27.84 -15.91
N LEU A 244 6.90 -27.02 -14.83
CA LEU A 244 6.47 -25.62 -14.89
C LEU A 244 7.31 -24.80 -15.87
N GLN A 245 8.62 -25.02 -15.90
CA GLN A 245 9.52 -24.36 -16.86
C GLN A 245 9.21 -24.74 -18.30
N ALA A 246 8.93 -26.00 -18.57
CA ALA A 246 8.52 -26.46 -19.90
C ALA A 246 7.19 -25.82 -20.33
N MET A 247 6.19 -25.81 -19.47
CA MET A 247 4.89 -25.18 -19.75
C MET A 247 5.01 -23.67 -20.01
N LEU A 248 5.90 -22.97 -19.30
CA LEU A 248 6.20 -21.56 -19.57
C LEU A 248 6.94 -21.38 -20.90
N ALA A 249 7.87 -22.28 -21.22
CA ALA A 249 8.60 -22.23 -22.49
C ALA A 249 7.67 -22.43 -23.70
N GLU A 250 6.65 -23.29 -23.58
CA GLU A 250 5.61 -23.49 -24.60
C GLU A 250 4.78 -22.21 -24.87
N ARG A 251 4.73 -21.28 -23.88
CA ARG A 251 4.05 -19.98 -23.99
C ARG A 251 5.01 -18.85 -24.38
N ALA A 252 6.26 -19.17 -24.76
CA ALA A 252 7.22 -18.16 -25.17
C ALA A 252 6.73 -17.40 -26.42
N GLY A 253 6.87 -16.09 -26.36
CA GLY A 253 6.58 -15.22 -27.51
C GLY A 253 7.71 -15.17 -28.55
N PRO A 254 7.65 -14.22 -29.48
CA PRO A 254 8.69 -14.00 -30.44
C PRO A 254 10.07 -13.87 -29.82
N GLY A 255 11.08 -14.52 -30.37
CA GLY A 255 12.45 -14.55 -29.84
C GLY A 255 12.62 -15.43 -28.60
N GLY A 256 11.68 -16.33 -28.28
CA GLY A 256 11.78 -17.29 -27.18
C GLY A 256 11.62 -16.66 -25.77
N ARG A 257 11.16 -15.42 -25.70
CA ARG A 257 11.02 -14.70 -24.41
C ARG A 257 9.72 -15.08 -23.70
N ILE A 258 9.83 -15.27 -22.39
CA ILE A 258 8.68 -15.51 -21.51
C ILE A 258 8.08 -14.16 -21.13
N ALA A 259 6.79 -13.96 -21.41
CA ALA A 259 6.06 -12.75 -21.00
C ALA A 259 5.08 -13.07 -19.88
N LEU A 260 5.08 -12.25 -18.84
CA LEU A 260 4.08 -12.28 -17.79
C LEU A 260 3.56 -10.86 -17.55
N GLU A 261 2.31 -10.76 -17.19
CA GLU A 261 1.60 -9.49 -16.98
C GLU A 261 1.31 -9.27 -15.51
N PHE A 262 1.48 -8.04 -15.09
CA PHE A 262 1.17 -7.55 -13.75
C PHE A 262 0.20 -6.40 -13.87
N GLU A 263 -0.98 -6.58 -13.35
CA GLU A 263 -1.92 -5.49 -13.17
C GLU A 263 -1.52 -4.73 -11.92
N VAL A 264 -1.22 -3.46 -12.07
CA VAL A 264 -0.88 -2.56 -10.97
C VAL A 264 -2.01 -1.58 -10.77
N VAL A 265 -2.54 -1.55 -9.56
CA VAL A 265 -3.54 -0.60 -9.12
C VAL A 265 -2.85 0.52 -8.37
N TYR A 266 -3.17 1.76 -8.71
CA TYR A 266 -2.76 2.98 -8.00
C TYR A 266 -3.98 3.62 -7.37
N GLY A 267 -3.77 4.26 -6.23
CA GLY A 267 -4.83 5.01 -5.57
C GLY A 267 -4.30 6.19 -4.79
N HIS A 268 -5.09 7.26 -4.72
CA HIS A 268 -4.93 8.30 -3.73
C HIS A 268 -6.28 8.72 -3.18
N ALA A 269 -6.29 9.16 -1.92
CA ALA A 269 -7.47 9.64 -1.24
C ALA A 269 -7.08 10.61 -0.13
N PHE A 270 -8.00 11.47 0.27
CA PHE A 270 -7.74 12.52 1.24
C PHE A 270 -8.30 12.17 2.61
N ALA A 271 -7.67 12.70 3.65
CA ALA A 271 -8.15 12.64 5.03
C ALA A 271 -9.10 13.82 5.29
N PRO A 272 -10.42 13.66 5.20
CA PRO A 272 -11.36 14.76 5.40
C PRO A 272 -11.31 15.27 6.85
N PRO A 273 -11.75 16.53 7.10
CA PRO A 273 -11.97 17.00 8.45
C PRO A 273 -12.97 16.09 9.18
N PRO A 274 -12.86 16.00 10.52
CA PRO A 274 -13.83 15.25 11.31
C PRO A 274 -15.25 15.74 10.99
N ARG A 275 -16.15 14.81 10.67
CA ARG A 275 -17.57 15.15 10.50
C ARG A 275 -18.08 15.62 11.86
N VAL A 276 -18.57 16.85 11.92
CA VAL A 276 -19.33 17.32 13.08
C VAL A 276 -20.58 16.43 13.15
N ALA A 277 -20.75 15.73 14.25
CA ALA A 277 -21.99 14.99 14.49
C ALA A 277 -23.11 16.01 14.59
N VAL A 278 -23.89 16.15 13.52
CA VAL A 278 -25.14 16.89 13.55
C VAL A 278 -26.09 16.02 14.40
N ALA A 279 -26.50 16.52 15.56
CA ALA A 279 -27.51 15.82 16.36
C ALA A 279 -28.74 15.59 15.47
N ALA A 280 -29.26 14.37 15.49
CA ALA A 280 -30.38 13.97 14.64
C ALA A 280 -31.66 14.81 14.90
N GLU A 281 -31.72 15.48 16.05
CA GLU A 281 -32.76 16.46 16.42
C GLU A 281 -32.13 17.61 17.19
N THR A 282 -32.24 18.84 16.69
CA THR A 282 -32.01 20.03 17.48
C THR A 282 -33.33 20.35 18.21
N ARG A 283 -33.49 19.89 19.44
CA ARG A 283 -34.62 20.33 20.28
C ARG A 283 -34.33 21.75 20.72
N VAL A 284 -34.95 22.69 20.07
CA VAL A 284 -34.95 24.10 20.51
C VAL A 284 -36.19 24.27 21.40
N ASP A 285 -35.93 24.55 22.67
CA ASP A 285 -37.03 24.87 23.60
C ASP A 285 -37.75 26.13 23.11
N ALA A 286 -39.05 26.01 22.90
CA ALA A 286 -39.91 27.09 22.43
C ALA A 286 -39.88 28.32 23.32
N GLU A 287 -39.64 28.13 24.62
CA GLU A 287 -39.44 29.26 25.57
C GLU A 287 -38.09 29.96 25.42
N ALA A 288 -37.03 29.22 25.08
CA ALA A 288 -35.74 29.79 24.76
C ALA A 288 -35.79 30.65 23.51
N LEU A 289 -36.48 30.17 22.45
CA LEU A 289 -36.73 30.92 21.21
C LEU A 289 -37.54 32.21 21.47
N ARG A 290 -38.57 32.13 22.32
CA ARG A 290 -39.36 33.33 22.72
C ARG A 290 -38.54 34.33 23.52
N ARG A 291 -37.66 33.88 24.40
CA ARG A 291 -36.74 34.75 25.13
C ARG A 291 -35.76 35.47 24.19
N MET A 292 -35.16 34.74 23.25
CA MET A 292 -34.23 35.31 22.25
C MET A 292 -34.94 36.34 21.32
N ALA A 293 -36.17 36.03 20.87
CA ALA A 293 -36.98 36.95 20.07
C ALA A 293 -37.38 38.24 20.82
N ARG A 294 -37.58 38.12 22.15
CA ARG A 294 -37.86 39.33 23.02
C ARG A 294 -36.60 40.12 23.28
N ALA A 295 -35.44 39.51 23.41
CA ALA A 295 -34.17 40.22 23.62
C ALA A 295 -33.78 41.02 22.36
N GLY A 296 -33.89 40.42 21.15
CA GLY A 296 -33.59 41.11 19.91
C GLY A 296 -34.52 42.30 19.55
N ARG A 297 -35.72 42.34 20.16
CA ARG A 297 -36.63 43.50 20.00
C ARG A 297 -36.30 44.70 20.94
N ARG A 298 -35.54 44.48 22.01
CA ARG A 298 -35.14 45.54 22.95
C ARG A 298 -33.94 46.33 22.43
N ASP A 299 -33.06 45.72 21.66
CA ASP A 299 -31.90 46.42 21.08
C ASP A 299 -32.20 47.21 19.78
N GLY A 300 -33.40 47.01 19.20
CA GLY A 300 -33.82 47.75 17.98
C GLY A 300 -34.67 48.99 18.22
N SER A 301 -34.85 49.46 19.50
CA SER A 301 -35.67 50.64 19.80
C SER A 301 -34.89 51.82 20.41
N LEU A 302 -33.58 51.88 20.17
CA LEU A 302 -32.76 53.08 20.44
C LEU A 302 -31.95 53.38 19.19
N GLY A 303 -32.56 54.08 18.25
CA GLY A 303 -31.92 54.60 17.07
C GLY A 303 -32.91 55.50 16.32
#